data_aad0585cda9058ba61a87a4fc671d175
#
_entry.id   aad0585cda9058ba61a87a4fc671d175
#
_cell.length_a   1.000
_cell.length_b   1.000
_cell.length_c   1.000
_cell.angle_alpha   90.00
_cell.angle_beta   90.00
_cell.angle_gamma   90.00
#
_symmetry.space_group_name_H-M   'P 1'
#
loop_
_entity.id
_entity.type
_entity.pdbx_description
1 polymer ?
#
loop_
_entity_poly.entity_id
_entity_poly.type
_entity_poly.pdbx_seq_one_letter_code
_entity_poly.pdbx_strand_id
1 'polypeptide(L)'
;MRPSERAPDQLRAVTLETGVNRYAEGSCLIGFGHTKVLVTATVEENVPGWMRNKGAGWVTAEYGMLPRATHSRGRREAAAGKQTGRTQEIQRLIGRSLRAVVDLNALGERQITLDCDVVQADGGTRTAAITGAWVALRLATRYLLDEGVLKNDPILGQVAAVSCGVFNGVPVLDLDYEEDSNAEADSNFVLTGVGDIVEIQATGEKRGFTRAEFESLYSLAEKGVSELFALQRVAIGG
;
A
#
# COMPACT_ATOMS: atom_id res chain seq x y z
N MET A 1 -3.86 -23.97 -13.82
CA MET A 1 -5.06 -23.06 -13.71
C MET A 1 -5.02 -22.49 -12.32
N ARG A 2 -5.33 -21.22 -12.14
CA ARG A 2 -5.39 -20.55 -10.82
C ARG A 2 -6.61 -21.08 -10.04
N PRO A 3 -6.52 -21.26 -8.70
CA PRO A 3 -7.66 -21.68 -7.89
C PRO A 3 -8.86 -20.75 -7.99
N SER A 4 -8.61 -19.47 -8.16
CA SER A 4 -9.60 -18.42 -8.31
C SER A 4 -10.23 -18.32 -9.72
N GLU A 5 -9.84 -19.19 -10.66
CA GLU A 5 -10.23 -19.17 -12.08
C GLU A 5 -9.89 -17.87 -12.85
N ARG A 6 -9.16 -16.94 -12.23
CA ARG A 6 -8.68 -15.70 -12.86
C ARG A 6 -7.67 -15.98 -13.98
N ALA A 7 -7.65 -15.12 -15.01
CA ALA A 7 -6.56 -15.11 -15.98
C ALA A 7 -5.22 -14.77 -15.28
N PRO A 8 -4.07 -15.20 -15.82
CA PRO A 8 -2.76 -14.93 -15.22
C PRO A 8 -2.48 -13.43 -14.98
N ASP A 9 -2.98 -12.58 -15.83
CA ASP A 9 -2.79 -11.14 -15.83
C ASP A 9 -3.97 -10.34 -15.24
N GLN A 10 -4.87 -10.99 -14.51
CA GLN A 10 -6.09 -10.40 -13.96
C GLN A 10 -5.95 -10.10 -12.47
N LEU A 11 -6.25 -8.85 -12.08
CA LEU A 11 -6.43 -8.45 -10.68
C LEU A 11 -7.70 -9.11 -10.09
N ARG A 12 -7.71 -9.29 -8.77
CA ARG A 12 -8.96 -9.49 -8.02
C ARG A 12 -9.87 -8.26 -8.20
N ALA A 13 -11.12 -8.38 -7.86
CA ALA A 13 -12.00 -7.20 -7.77
C ALA A 13 -11.42 -6.23 -6.75
N VAL A 14 -11.13 -5.00 -7.18
CA VAL A 14 -10.57 -3.94 -6.33
C VAL A 14 -11.66 -2.93 -6.01
N THR A 15 -11.78 -2.56 -4.74
CA THR A 15 -12.69 -1.52 -4.24
C THR A 15 -11.92 -0.48 -3.43
N LEU A 16 -12.30 0.78 -3.60
CA LEU A 16 -11.74 1.93 -2.88
C LEU A 16 -12.91 2.77 -2.39
N GLU A 17 -13.26 2.64 -1.12
CA GLU A 17 -14.32 3.42 -0.48
C GLU A 17 -13.68 4.51 0.37
N THR A 18 -14.01 5.78 0.08
CA THR A 18 -13.41 6.95 0.72
C THR A 18 -14.34 7.57 1.77
N GLY A 19 -13.79 8.35 2.70
CA GLY A 19 -14.59 9.03 3.72
C GLY A 19 -15.20 8.08 4.76
N VAL A 20 -14.61 6.90 4.94
CA VAL A 20 -15.12 5.85 5.84
C VAL A 20 -14.89 6.15 7.33
N ASN A 21 -14.04 7.13 7.65
CA ASN A 21 -13.83 7.62 9.01
C ASN A 21 -14.05 9.13 9.04
N ARG A 22 -15.00 9.59 9.86
CA ARG A 22 -15.41 11.00 9.96
C ARG A 22 -14.41 11.92 10.68
N TYR A 23 -13.47 11.35 11.42
CA TYR A 23 -12.52 12.09 12.25
C TYR A 23 -11.14 12.26 11.60
N ALA A 24 -10.81 11.40 10.65
CA ALA A 24 -9.56 11.46 9.93
C ALA A 24 -9.65 12.47 8.77
N GLU A 25 -8.58 13.23 8.51
CA GLU A 25 -8.49 14.17 7.39
C GLU A 25 -8.55 13.47 6.03
N GLY A 26 -8.18 12.18 6.00
CA GLY A 26 -8.38 11.29 4.86
C GLY A 26 -8.60 9.86 5.30
N SER A 27 -9.47 9.12 4.62
CA SER A 27 -9.67 7.69 4.93
C SER A 27 -10.09 6.90 3.71
N CYS A 28 -9.69 5.63 3.69
CA CYS A 28 -9.99 4.69 2.62
C CYS A 28 -10.15 3.28 3.18
N LEU A 29 -11.24 2.61 2.85
CA LEU A 29 -11.34 1.15 2.97
C LEU A 29 -11.04 0.55 1.61
N ILE A 30 -9.87 -0.09 1.49
CA ILE A 30 -9.46 -0.76 0.27
C ILE A 30 -9.73 -2.25 0.36
N GLY A 31 -10.26 -2.82 -0.73
CA GLY A 31 -10.43 -4.25 -0.92
C GLY A 31 -9.69 -4.77 -2.15
N PHE A 32 -8.97 -5.88 -2.01
CA PHE A 32 -8.44 -6.70 -3.10
C PHE A 32 -9.07 -8.09 -2.94
N GLY A 33 -10.18 -8.33 -3.62
CA GLY A 33 -11.00 -9.52 -3.37
C GLY A 33 -11.42 -9.60 -1.91
N HIS A 34 -10.97 -10.63 -1.20
CA HIS A 34 -11.25 -10.82 0.22
C HIS A 34 -10.29 -10.10 1.16
N THR A 35 -9.15 -9.61 0.69
CA THR A 35 -8.28 -8.74 1.49
C THR A 35 -8.94 -7.38 1.68
N LYS A 36 -9.02 -6.92 2.93
CA LYS A 36 -9.57 -5.60 3.30
C LYS A 36 -8.65 -4.89 4.27
N VAL A 37 -8.32 -3.65 3.96
CA VAL A 37 -7.49 -2.78 4.81
C VAL A 37 -8.20 -1.45 5.00
N LEU A 38 -8.42 -1.08 6.25
CA LEU A 38 -8.84 0.26 6.62
C LEU A 38 -7.60 1.13 6.75
N VAL A 39 -7.61 2.28 6.08
CA VAL A 39 -6.55 3.27 6.17
C VAL A 39 -7.12 4.61 6.61
N THR A 40 -6.50 5.23 7.61
CA THR A 40 -6.78 6.60 8.03
C THR A 40 -5.52 7.45 7.96
N ALA A 41 -5.66 8.71 7.58
CA ALA A 41 -4.60 9.70 7.55
C ALA A 41 -4.88 10.78 8.60
N THR A 42 -3.95 10.96 9.53
CA THR A 42 -4.00 11.98 10.59
C THR A 42 -2.96 13.04 10.32
N VAL A 43 -3.37 14.30 10.34
CA VAL A 43 -2.48 15.46 10.19
C VAL A 43 -2.11 16.02 11.55
N GLU A 44 -0.82 16.20 11.79
CA GLU A 44 -0.28 16.84 12.99
C GLU A 44 0.50 18.10 12.60
N GLU A 45 0.23 19.24 13.25
CA GLU A 45 0.89 20.54 13.01
C GLU A 45 2.31 20.60 13.62
N ASN A 46 2.97 19.49 13.74
CA ASN A 46 4.34 19.34 14.20
C ASN A 46 5.02 18.15 13.54
N VAL A 47 6.35 18.18 13.51
CA VAL A 47 7.17 17.09 12.98
C VAL A 47 7.93 16.37 14.10
N PRO A 48 8.40 15.13 13.89
CA PRO A 48 9.27 14.45 14.82
C PRO A 48 10.48 15.31 15.23
N GLY A 49 10.97 15.16 16.46
CA GLY A 49 12.02 16.00 17.00
C GLY A 49 13.28 16.13 16.11
N TRP A 50 13.63 15.08 15.41
CA TRP A 50 14.78 15.06 14.48
C TRP A 50 14.51 15.79 13.16
N MET A 51 13.25 16.18 12.85
CA MET A 51 12.86 16.96 11.66
C MET A 51 12.64 18.45 11.98
N ARG A 52 12.57 18.85 13.25
CA ARG A 52 12.29 20.25 13.66
C ARG A 52 13.29 21.22 13.08
N ASN A 53 12.82 22.39 12.68
CA ASN A 53 13.60 23.48 12.09
C ASN A 53 14.30 23.11 10.75
N LYS A 54 13.80 22.10 10.04
CA LYS A 54 14.29 21.76 8.70
C LYS A 54 13.44 22.34 7.59
N GLY A 55 12.26 22.93 7.93
CA GLY A 55 11.33 23.50 6.97
C GLY A 55 10.61 22.45 6.10
N ALA A 56 10.70 21.18 6.45
CA ALA A 56 10.11 20.08 5.71
C ALA A 56 9.19 19.24 6.59
N GLY A 57 8.15 18.69 6.00
CA GLY A 57 7.21 17.78 6.65
C GLY A 57 7.67 16.33 6.65
N TRP A 58 6.83 15.48 7.20
CA TRP A 58 7.09 14.05 7.25
C TRP A 58 5.82 13.24 6.98
N VAL A 59 5.95 12.15 6.23
CA VAL A 59 4.90 11.16 6.02
C VAL A 59 5.39 9.84 6.56
N THR A 60 4.62 9.24 7.44
CA THR A 60 4.94 7.95 8.06
C THR A 60 3.71 7.05 8.06
N ALA A 61 3.89 5.77 8.38
CA ALA A 61 2.79 4.83 8.46
C ALA A 61 2.96 3.87 9.64
N GLU A 62 1.83 3.49 10.21
CA GLU A 62 1.69 2.33 11.07
C GLU A 62 0.91 1.24 10.34
N TYR A 63 1.17 -0.01 10.69
CA TYR A 63 0.52 -1.16 10.08
C TYR A 63 0.22 -2.19 11.15
N GLY A 64 -0.97 -2.76 11.11
CA GLY A 64 -1.35 -3.83 12.00
C GLY A 64 -2.40 -4.75 11.38
N MET A 65 -2.54 -5.93 11.98
CA MET A 65 -3.59 -6.87 11.62
C MET A 65 -4.54 -7.06 12.79
N LEU A 66 -5.85 -6.95 12.55
CA LEU A 66 -6.84 -7.30 13.55
C LEU A 66 -6.71 -8.78 13.93
N PRO A 67 -7.00 -9.17 15.18
CA PRO A 67 -6.83 -10.55 15.63
C PRO A 67 -7.56 -11.60 14.78
N ARG A 68 -8.67 -11.24 14.18
CA ARG A 68 -9.46 -12.12 13.29
C ARG A 68 -9.35 -11.75 11.82
N ALA A 69 -8.30 -11.02 11.45
CA ALA A 69 -7.98 -10.78 10.04
C ALA A 69 -7.67 -12.09 9.29
N THR A 70 -7.26 -13.14 9.98
CA THR A 70 -6.91 -14.46 9.44
C THR A 70 -7.87 -15.57 9.94
N HIS A 71 -7.76 -16.76 9.37
CA HIS A 71 -8.59 -17.94 9.73
C HIS A 71 -8.55 -18.26 11.23
N SER A 72 -7.37 -18.17 11.85
CA SER A 72 -7.19 -18.32 13.30
C SER A 72 -7.00 -16.96 13.96
N ARG A 73 -7.39 -16.87 15.24
CA ARG A 73 -7.19 -15.65 16.01
C ARG A 73 -5.70 -15.41 16.32
N GLY A 74 -5.14 -14.36 15.74
CA GLY A 74 -3.81 -13.85 16.10
C GLY A 74 -3.81 -13.10 17.45
N ARG A 75 -2.64 -12.97 18.07
CA ARG A 75 -2.46 -12.13 19.27
C ARG A 75 -2.32 -10.66 18.84
N ARG A 76 -2.92 -9.73 19.59
CA ARG A 76 -2.66 -8.29 19.38
C ARG A 76 -1.22 -7.96 19.76
N GLU A 77 -0.47 -7.30 18.88
CA GLU A 77 0.92 -6.89 19.14
C GLU A 77 1.01 -5.93 20.33
N ALA A 78 0.06 -4.98 20.45
CA ALA A 78 -0.02 -4.10 21.61
C ALA A 78 -0.11 -4.88 22.94
N ALA A 79 -0.85 -5.99 22.97
CA ALA A 79 -0.93 -6.85 24.16
C ALA A 79 0.34 -7.72 24.36
N ALA A 80 1.17 -7.86 23.34
CA ALA A 80 2.46 -8.53 23.43
C ALA A 80 3.60 -7.57 23.85
N GLY A 81 3.34 -6.26 23.88
CA GLY A 81 4.30 -5.23 24.24
C GLY A 81 5.39 -4.95 23.21
N LYS A 82 5.31 -5.57 22.02
CA LYS A 82 6.24 -5.33 20.91
C LYS A 82 5.62 -5.67 19.57
N GLN A 83 6.01 -4.94 18.55
CA GLN A 83 5.70 -5.26 17.16
C GLN A 83 6.62 -6.36 16.62
N THR A 84 6.12 -7.13 15.67
CA THR A 84 6.93 -8.10 14.93
C THR A 84 7.85 -7.40 13.93
N GLY A 85 8.92 -8.07 13.50
CA GLY A 85 9.80 -7.57 12.45
C GLY A 85 9.06 -7.35 11.12
N ARG A 86 8.09 -8.23 10.80
CA ARG A 86 7.21 -8.08 9.64
C ARG A 86 6.39 -6.79 9.70
N THR A 87 5.77 -6.50 10.84
CA THR A 87 4.99 -5.26 11.03
C THR A 87 5.86 -4.03 10.81
N GLN A 88 7.03 -3.99 11.44
CA GLN A 88 7.98 -2.87 11.29
C GLN A 88 8.50 -2.71 9.87
N GLU A 89 8.79 -3.80 9.18
CA GLU A 89 9.20 -3.80 7.77
C GLU A 89 8.12 -3.19 6.88
N ILE A 90 6.85 -3.63 7.04
CA ILE A 90 5.72 -3.13 6.23
C ILE A 90 5.44 -1.65 6.52
N GLN A 91 5.50 -1.20 7.77
CA GLN A 91 5.37 0.22 8.14
C GLN A 91 6.40 1.08 7.38
N ARG A 92 7.66 0.64 7.38
CA ARG A 92 8.73 1.36 6.69
C ARG A 92 8.55 1.36 5.17
N LEU A 93 8.06 0.25 4.62
CA LEU A 93 7.75 0.12 3.20
C LEU A 93 6.63 1.09 2.79
N ILE A 94 5.51 1.13 3.51
CA ILE A 94 4.40 2.06 3.24
C ILE A 94 4.89 3.51 3.31
N GLY A 95 5.55 3.89 4.41
CA GLY A 95 6.06 5.25 4.58
C GLY A 95 7.03 5.67 3.47
N ARG A 96 7.94 4.79 3.06
CA ARG A 96 8.88 5.04 1.95
C ARG A 96 8.14 5.23 0.63
N SER A 97 7.17 4.36 0.35
CA SER A 97 6.38 4.40 -0.88
C SER A 97 5.64 5.74 -1.03
N LEU A 98 5.03 6.21 0.04
CA LEU A 98 4.31 7.49 0.03
C LEU A 98 5.26 8.68 -0.12
N ARG A 99 6.39 8.69 0.59
CA ARG A 99 7.39 9.77 0.48
C ARG A 99 8.01 9.90 -0.91
N ALA A 100 8.04 8.84 -1.69
CA ALA A 100 8.54 8.89 -3.07
C ALA A 100 7.69 9.79 -3.99
N VAL A 101 6.44 10.08 -3.61
CA VAL A 101 5.50 10.88 -4.41
C VAL A 101 4.98 12.12 -3.66
N VAL A 102 5.73 12.60 -2.66
CA VAL A 102 5.38 13.79 -1.86
C VAL A 102 6.55 14.76 -1.82
N ASP A 103 6.29 16.02 -2.13
CA ASP A 103 7.19 17.12 -1.81
C ASP A 103 7.08 17.47 -0.32
N LEU A 104 8.00 16.98 0.47
CA LEU A 104 8.03 17.21 1.91
C LEU A 104 8.28 18.70 2.27
N ASN A 105 8.92 19.46 1.38
CA ASN A 105 9.10 20.90 1.61
C ASN A 105 7.77 21.65 1.40
N ALA A 106 7.01 21.30 0.37
CA ALA A 106 5.68 21.87 0.13
C ALA A 106 4.69 21.52 1.25
N LEU A 107 4.85 20.35 1.90
CA LEU A 107 4.06 19.95 3.07
C LEU A 107 4.34 20.86 4.29
N GLY A 108 5.56 21.44 4.40
CA GLY A 108 5.98 22.22 5.55
C GLY A 108 6.13 21.37 6.82
N GLU A 109 6.46 21.98 7.96
CA GLU A 109 6.72 21.25 9.22
C GLU A 109 5.45 20.62 9.83
N ARG A 110 4.83 19.70 9.07
CA ARG A 110 3.69 18.85 9.45
C ARG A 110 4.01 17.41 9.31
N GLN A 111 3.40 16.57 10.12
CA GLN A 111 3.44 15.11 9.94
C GLN A 111 2.08 14.61 9.48
N ILE A 112 2.08 13.70 8.52
CA ILE A 112 0.90 12.89 8.19
C ILE A 112 1.22 11.45 8.53
N THR A 113 0.44 10.89 9.45
CA THR A 113 0.55 9.48 9.85
C THR A 113 -0.57 8.68 9.19
N LEU A 114 -0.21 7.62 8.48
CA LEU A 114 -1.15 6.69 7.85
C LEU A 114 -1.27 5.44 8.74
N ASP A 115 -2.44 5.22 9.35
CA ASP A 115 -2.74 4.01 10.09
C ASP A 115 -3.40 3.00 9.16
N CYS A 116 -2.77 1.84 8.98
CA CYS A 116 -3.20 0.79 8.07
C CYS A 116 -3.59 -0.46 8.85
N ASP A 117 -4.88 -0.66 9.09
CA ASP A 117 -5.43 -1.80 9.83
C ASP A 117 -5.99 -2.85 8.88
N VAL A 118 -5.35 -4.02 8.84
CA VAL A 118 -5.87 -5.15 8.06
C VAL A 118 -7.07 -5.74 8.78
N VAL A 119 -8.25 -5.56 8.19
CA VAL A 119 -9.53 -6.08 8.67
C VAL A 119 -9.69 -7.56 8.31
N GLN A 120 -9.29 -7.91 7.09
CA GLN A 120 -9.31 -9.28 6.56
C GLN A 120 -8.14 -9.50 5.62
N ALA A 121 -7.44 -10.61 5.78
CA ALA A 121 -6.25 -10.96 5.00
C ALA A 121 -6.49 -12.18 4.12
N ASP A 122 -6.25 -12.01 2.82
CA ASP A 122 -6.29 -13.06 1.79
C ASP A 122 -5.22 -12.78 0.73
N GLY A 123 -3.94 -12.71 1.14
CA GLY A 123 -2.81 -12.32 0.30
C GLY A 123 -2.77 -10.82 -0.02
N GLY A 124 -1.59 -10.28 -0.30
CA GLY A 124 -1.39 -8.91 -0.76
C GLY A 124 -1.76 -7.80 0.24
N THR A 125 -1.69 -8.03 1.55
CA THR A 125 -2.10 -7.02 2.54
C THR A 125 -1.22 -5.77 2.51
N ARG A 126 0.10 -5.91 2.29
CA ARG A 126 1.04 -4.79 2.20
C ARG A 126 0.82 -3.96 0.93
N THR A 127 0.51 -4.59 -0.19
CA THR A 127 0.26 -3.91 -1.46
C THR A 127 -1.08 -3.17 -1.45
N ALA A 128 -2.11 -3.78 -0.87
CA ALA A 128 -3.39 -3.11 -0.60
C ALA A 128 -3.20 -1.91 0.35
N ALA A 129 -2.43 -2.07 1.45
CA ALA A 129 -2.14 -0.99 2.38
C ALA A 129 -1.47 0.21 1.68
N ILE A 130 -0.41 -0.01 0.87
CA ILE A 130 0.26 1.07 0.12
C ILE A 130 -0.72 1.78 -0.82
N THR A 131 -1.50 1.02 -1.59
CA THR A 131 -2.43 1.55 -2.60
C THR A 131 -3.55 2.36 -1.96
N GLY A 132 -4.13 1.89 -0.85
CA GLY A 132 -5.15 2.61 -0.08
C GLY A 132 -4.58 3.79 0.71
N ALA A 133 -3.34 3.68 1.21
CA ALA A 133 -2.69 4.75 1.95
C ALA A 133 -2.42 5.97 1.06
N TRP A 134 -2.09 5.78 -0.22
CA TRP A 134 -1.99 6.90 -1.14
C TRP A 134 -3.33 7.63 -1.30
N VAL A 135 -4.46 6.92 -1.37
CA VAL A 135 -5.81 7.54 -1.46
C VAL A 135 -6.11 8.34 -0.20
N ALA A 136 -5.89 7.77 0.99
CA ALA A 136 -6.10 8.47 2.26
C ALA A 136 -5.18 9.70 2.38
N LEU A 137 -3.91 9.59 2.00
CA LEU A 137 -2.96 10.70 1.97
C LEU A 137 -3.41 11.82 1.02
N ARG A 138 -3.87 11.45 -0.19
CA ARG A 138 -4.38 12.42 -1.18
C ARG A 138 -5.59 13.18 -0.65
N LEU A 139 -6.51 12.52 0.05
CA LEU A 139 -7.65 13.16 0.67
C LEU A 139 -7.24 14.10 1.81
N ALA A 140 -6.30 13.69 2.66
CA ALA A 140 -5.78 14.53 3.74
C ALA A 140 -5.06 15.77 3.20
N THR A 141 -4.25 15.65 2.15
CA THR A 141 -3.60 16.82 1.53
C THR A 141 -4.60 17.75 0.83
N ARG A 142 -5.67 17.20 0.23
CA ARG A 142 -6.76 18.00 -0.32
C ARG A 142 -7.48 18.76 0.78
N TYR A 143 -7.80 18.13 1.90
CA TYR A 143 -8.36 18.81 3.07
C TYR A 143 -7.52 20.00 3.51
N LEU A 144 -6.19 19.85 3.60
CA LEU A 144 -5.28 20.94 3.96
C LEU A 144 -5.24 22.09 2.92
N LEU A 145 -5.40 21.78 1.64
CA LEU A 145 -5.51 22.76 0.57
C LEU A 145 -6.84 23.52 0.65
N ASP A 146 -7.94 22.80 0.86
CA ASP A 146 -9.30 23.38 0.94
C ASP A 146 -9.46 24.28 2.17
N GLU A 147 -8.81 23.93 3.30
CA GLU A 147 -8.74 24.77 4.51
C GLU A 147 -7.74 25.95 4.38
N GLY A 148 -7.03 26.04 3.25
CA GLY A 148 -6.02 27.11 3.03
C GLY A 148 -4.75 26.97 3.87
N VAL A 149 -4.54 25.82 4.50
CA VAL A 149 -3.34 25.51 5.31
C VAL A 149 -2.13 25.29 4.41
N LEU A 150 -2.30 24.63 3.27
CA LEU A 150 -1.30 24.49 2.23
C LEU A 150 -1.58 25.45 1.07
N LYS A 151 -0.52 26.04 0.53
CA LYS A 151 -0.59 26.91 -0.65
C LYS A 151 -0.42 26.16 -1.96
N ASN A 152 0.37 25.10 -1.94
CA ASN A 152 0.70 24.28 -3.09
C ASN A 152 0.41 22.82 -2.77
N ASP A 153 0.00 22.07 -3.76
CA ASP A 153 -0.21 20.62 -3.65
C ASP A 153 1.13 19.92 -3.40
N PRO A 154 1.31 19.23 -2.28
CA PRO A 154 2.53 18.48 -2.01
C PRO A 154 2.60 17.13 -2.75
N ILE A 155 1.52 16.66 -3.36
CA ILE A 155 1.50 15.37 -4.06
C ILE A 155 2.12 15.52 -5.45
N LEU A 156 3.24 14.84 -5.69
CA LEU A 156 3.97 14.84 -6.96
C LEU A 156 3.39 13.85 -7.98
N GLY A 157 2.69 12.81 -7.52
CA GLY A 157 2.14 11.79 -8.39
C GLY A 157 1.44 10.66 -7.63
N GLN A 158 1.08 9.61 -8.35
CA GLN A 158 0.48 8.40 -7.78
C GLN A 158 1.56 7.38 -7.41
N VAL A 159 1.27 6.55 -6.42
CA VAL A 159 2.00 5.32 -6.13
C VAL A 159 0.99 4.22 -5.84
N ALA A 160 1.26 3.04 -6.36
CA ALA A 160 0.49 1.83 -6.07
C ALA A 160 1.41 0.62 -5.99
N ALA A 161 0.90 -0.45 -5.40
CA ALA A 161 1.65 -1.68 -5.24
C ALA A 161 0.78 -2.89 -5.58
N VAL A 162 1.42 -3.93 -6.11
CA VAL A 162 0.79 -5.19 -6.44
C VAL A 162 1.74 -6.35 -6.16
N SER A 163 1.19 -7.50 -5.80
CA SER A 163 1.96 -8.76 -5.73
C SER A 163 1.92 -9.47 -7.08
N CYS A 164 3.02 -10.13 -7.42
CA CYS A 164 3.12 -11.04 -8.54
C CYS A 164 3.88 -12.28 -8.11
N GLY A 165 3.67 -13.41 -8.75
CA GLY A 165 4.44 -14.61 -8.42
C GLY A 165 4.43 -15.65 -9.52
N VAL A 166 5.24 -16.69 -9.35
CA VAL A 166 5.22 -17.87 -10.20
C VAL A 166 4.41 -18.95 -9.49
N PHE A 167 3.27 -19.29 -10.07
CA PHE A 167 2.36 -20.31 -9.55
C PHE A 167 2.15 -21.41 -10.58
N ASN A 168 2.53 -22.65 -10.22
CA ASN A 168 2.53 -23.81 -11.13
C ASN A 168 3.26 -23.50 -12.46
N GLY A 169 4.45 -22.89 -12.37
CA GLY A 169 5.29 -22.55 -13.51
C GLY A 169 4.80 -21.37 -14.35
N VAL A 170 3.72 -20.68 -13.96
CA VAL A 170 3.12 -19.55 -14.70
C VAL A 170 3.27 -18.28 -13.89
N PRO A 171 3.84 -17.18 -14.47
CA PRO A 171 3.79 -15.86 -13.88
C PRO A 171 2.35 -15.37 -13.75
N VAL A 172 1.94 -14.92 -12.57
CA VAL A 172 0.59 -14.44 -12.28
C VAL A 172 0.59 -13.13 -11.50
N LEU A 173 -0.42 -12.31 -11.78
CA LEU A 173 -0.67 -11.02 -11.15
C LEU A 173 -1.58 -11.18 -9.93
N ASP A 174 -1.30 -10.42 -8.87
CA ASP A 174 -2.16 -10.27 -7.69
C ASP A 174 -2.50 -11.61 -7.01
N LEU A 175 -1.53 -12.12 -6.27
CA LEU A 175 -1.66 -13.39 -5.54
C LEU A 175 -2.70 -13.27 -4.42
N ASP A 176 -3.67 -14.21 -4.37
CA ASP A 176 -4.43 -14.47 -3.16
C ASP A 176 -3.64 -15.37 -2.19
N TYR A 177 -4.21 -15.67 -1.02
CA TYR A 177 -3.51 -16.44 0.01
C TYR A 177 -3.15 -17.86 -0.44
N GLU A 178 -4.04 -18.52 -1.18
CA GLU A 178 -3.81 -19.89 -1.66
C GLU A 178 -2.67 -19.91 -2.70
N GLU A 179 -2.63 -18.93 -3.58
CA GLU A 179 -1.56 -18.77 -4.57
C GLU A 179 -0.23 -18.40 -3.91
N ASP A 180 -0.25 -17.41 -3.01
CA ASP A 180 0.93 -16.89 -2.29
C ASP A 180 1.60 -18.00 -1.48
N SER A 181 0.83 -18.76 -0.69
CA SER A 181 1.33 -19.85 0.14
C SER A 181 1.88 -21.04 -0.66
N ASN A 182 1.52 -21.17 -1.92
CA ASN A 182 1.95 -22.25 -2.81
C ASN A 182 2.86 -21.77 -3.95
N ALA A 183 3.14 -20.49 -4.06
CA ALA A 183 4.02 -19.93 -5.09
C ALA A 183 5.42 -20.57 -5.09
N GLU A 184 6.04 -20.63 -6.24
CA GLU A 184 7.45 -21.03 -6.41
C GLU A 184 8.36 -19.82 -6.14
N ALA A 185 7.88 -18.63 -6.51
CA ALA A 185 8.46 -17.35 -6.20
C ALA A 185 7.33 -16.34 -6.00
N ASP A 186 7.49 -15.43 -5.05
CA ASP A 186 6.61 -14.30 -4.80
C ASP A 186 7.37 -12.99 -4.93
N SER A 187 6.67 -11.94 -5.29
CA SER A 187 7.24 -10.61 -5.39
C SER A 187 6.19 -9.53 -5.14
N ASN A 188 6.65 -8.40 -4.60
CA ASN A 188 5.85 -7.20 -4.43
C ASN A 188 6.54 -6.06 -5.17
N PHE A 189 5.81 -5.35 -6.00
CA PHE A 189 6.26 -4.22 -6.79
C PHE A 189 5.56 -2.96 -6.32
N VAL A 190 6.33 -1.91 -6.09
CA VAL A 190 5.81 -0.57 -5.78
C VAL A 190 6.28 0.36 -6.88
N LEU A 191 5.35 0.90 -7.66
CA LEU A 191 5.63 1.74 -8.82
C LEU A 191 4.93 3.09 -8.71
N THR A 192 5.53 4.13 -9.30
CA THR A 192 4.93 5.45 -9.42
C THR A 192 4.12 5.58 -10.71
N GLY A 193 3.26 6.62 -10.76
CA GLY A 193 2.45 6.92 -11.96
C GLY A 193 3.26 7.32 -13.20
N VAL A 194 4.55 7.64 -13.05
CA VAL A 194 5.49 7.91 -14.16
C VAL A 194 6.33 6.69 -14.53
N GLY A 195 6.13 5.55 -13.85
CA GLY A 195 6.83 4.30 -14.13
C GLY A 195 8.12 4.07 -13.33
N ASP A 196 8.45 4.97 -12.38
CA ASP A 196 9.61 4.77 -11.53
C ASP A 196 9.38 3.62 -10.52
N ILE A 197 10.43 2.86 -10.28
CA ILE A 197 10.44 1.79 -9.29
C ILE A 197 10.79 2.38 -7.92
N VAL A 198 9.85 2.28 -6.97
CA VAL A 198 10.09 2.68 -5.58
C VAL A 198 10.73 1.54 -4.79
N GLU A 199 10.19 0.34 -4.94
CA GLU A 199 10.73 -0.86 -4.30
C GLU A 199 10.29 -2.12 -5.04
N ILE A 200 11.17 -3.10 -5.05
CA ILE A 200 10.89 -4.47 -5.47
C ILE A 200 11.35 -5.40 -4.37
N GLN A 201 10.47 -6.24 -3.87
CA GLN A 201 10.79 -7.36 -2.99
C GLN A 201 10.46 -8.64 -3.75
N ALA A 202 11.42 -9.53 -3.94
CA ALA A 202 11.21 -10.76 -4.68
C ALA A 202 11.99 -11.91 -4.02
N THR A 203 11.31 -13.03 -3.81
CA THR A 203 11.83 -14.20 -3.11
C THR A 203 11.52 -15.46 -3.91
N GLY A 204 12.51 -16.31 -4.07
CA GLY A 204 12.31 -17.68 -4.57
C GLY A 204 12.00 -18.58 -3.39
N GLU A 205 10.74 -18.95 -3.20
CA GLU A 205 10.28 -19.74 -2.04
C GLU A 205 10.63 -21.23 -2.16
N LYS A 206 10.41 -21.81 -3.33
CA LYS A 206 10.69 -23.24 -3.59
C LYS A 206 11.93 -23.44 -4.47
N ARG A 207 12.25 -22.46 -5.27
CA ARG A 207 13.42 -22.42 -6.17
C ARG A 207 13.79 -21.00 -6.50
N GLY A 208 14.99 -20.77 -6.97
CA GLY A 208 15.32 -19.51 -7.64
C GLY A 208 14.46 -19.31 -8.89
N PHE A 209 14.11 -18.08 -9.20
CA PHE A 209 13.42 -17.70 -10.43
C PHE A 209 14.41 -17.06 -11.42
N THR A 210 14.15 -17.25 -12.70
CA THR A 210 15.00 -16.78 -13.79
C THR A 210 14.79 -15.29 -14.05
N ARG A 211 15.75 -14.69 -14.77
CA ARG A 211 15.60 -13.31 -15.25
C ARG A 211 14.37 -13.15 -16.15
N ALA A 212 14.07 -14.11 -17.02
CA ALA A 212 12.90 -14.05 -17.88
C ALA A 212 11.58 -14.10 -17.08
N GLU A 213 11.52 -14.91 -16.01
CA GLU A 213 10.38 -14.89 -15.09
C GLU A 213 10.26 -13.54 -14.39
N PHE A 214 11.36 -12.96 -13.92
CA PHE A 214 11.34 -11.62 -13.32
C PHE A 214 10.81 -10.55 -14.29
N GLU A 215 11.27 -10.55 -15.53
CA GLU A 215 10.79 -9.62 -16.57
C GLU A 215 9.29 -9.79 -16.83
N SER A 216 8.80 -11.04 -16.82
CA SER A 216 7.36 -11.33 -16.93
C SER A 216 6.57 -10.82 -15.72
N LEU A 217 7.06 -11.04 -14.50
CA LEU A 217 6.45 -10.54 -13.25
C LEU A 217 6.41 -9.01 -13.23
N TYR A 218 7.49 -8.36 -13.68
CA TYR A 218 7.55 -6.90 -13.76
C TYR A 218 6.53 -6.34 -14.76
N SER A 219 6.41 -6.94 -15.94
CA SER A 219 5.41 -6.52 -16.94
C SER A 219 3.97 -6.70 -16.43
N LEU A 220 3.70 -7.78 -15.68
CA LEU A 220 2.41 -7.96 -15.01
C LEU A 220 2.15 -6.90 -13.94
N ALA A 221 3.20 -6.54 -13.19
CA ALA A 221 3.11 -5.49 -12.18
C ALA A 221 2.81 -4.12 -12.79
N GLU A 222 3.48 -3.75 -13.90
CA GLU A 222 3.18 -2.50 -14.62
C GLU A 222 1.71 -2.44 -15.07
N LYS A 223 1.19 -3.53 -15.64
CA LYS A 223 -0.23 -3.64 -15.99
C LYS A 223 -1.11 -3.46 -14.77
N GLY A 224 -0.86 -4.21 -13.69
CA GLY A 224 -1.67 -4.18 -12.47
C GLY A 224 -1.71 -2.80 -11.82
N VAL A 225 -0.55 -2.13 -11.66
CA VAL A 225 -0.51 -0.79 -11.06
C VAL A 225 -1.18 0.26 -11.97
N SER A 226 -1.11 0.12 -13.28
CA SER A 226 -1.83 1.01 -14.21
C SER A 226 -3.35 0.95 -14.00
N GLU A 227 -3.90 -0.24 -13.79
CA GLU A 227 -5.31 -0.44 -13.45
C GLU A 227 -5.64 0.17 -12.06
N LEU A 228 -4.76 -0.02 -11.07
CA LEU A 228 -4.90 0.57 -9.74
C LEU A 228 -4.87 2.10 -9.77
N PHE A 229 -4.03 2.71 -10.59
CA PHE A 229 -4.00 4.17 -10.76
C PHE A 229 -5.32 4.71 -11.32
N ALA A 230 -5.95 4.00 -12.26
CA ALA A 230 -7.26 4.39 -12.76
C ALA A 230 -8.31 4.35 -11.65
N LEU A 231 -8.31 3.31 -10.83
CA LEU A 231 -9.23 3.17 -9.70
C LEU A 231 -8.98 4.22 -8.60
N GLN A 232 -7.72 4.53 -8.30
CA GLN A 232 -7.38 5.62 -7.36
C GLN A 232 -7.93 6.97 -7.85
N ARG A 233 -7.77 7.30 -9.15
CA ARG A 233 -8.34 8.54 -9.72
C ARG A 233 -9.85 8.62 -9.55
N VAL A 234 -10.55 7.54 -9.88
CA VAL A 234 -12.02 7.47 -9.69
C VAL A 234 -12.39 7.67 -8.22
N ALA A 235 -11.68 7.02 -7.30
CA ALA A 235 -11.97 7.10 -5.87
C ALA A 235 -11.80 8.51 -5.27
N ILE A 236 -10.87 9.30 -5.81
CA ILE A 236 -10.65 10.69 -5.35
C ILE A 236 -11.46 11.73 -6.11
N GLY A 237 -12.34 11.32 -7.03
CA GLY A 237 -13.21 12.21 -7.80
C GLY A 237 -12.45 12.98 -8.91
N GLY A 238 -11.44 12.35 -9.49
CA GLY A 238 -10.62 12.88 -10.59
C GLY A 238 -10.95 12.24 -11.92
#